data_8b239b09a4f885bc0f66f4224f6598a3
#
_entry.id   8b239b09a4f885bc0f66f4224f6598a3
#
_cell.length_a   1.000
_cell.length_b   1.000
_cell.length_c   1.000
_cell.angle_alpha   90.00
_cell.angle_beta   90.00
_cell.angle_gamma   90.00
#
_symmetry.space_group_name_H-M   'P 1'
#
loop_
_entity.id
_entity.type
_entity.pdbx_description
1 polymer ?
#
loop_
_entity_poly.entity_id
_entity_poly.type
_entity_poly.pdbx_seq_one_letter_code
_entity_poly.pdbx_strand_id
1 'polypeptide(L)'
;RRFVEAVEGAGVKIVDTRKTTPGLRALEKAAVVAGGGSNHRFALYDGILIKDNHIRLAGGVSEAISRARAGAPVTPKIEVETATLDEVREALDAGADIIMLDNMDLDTMREAVGMIGGQALVEASGGMTIETVPAVAEVGVDLISVGRLTHSAPAIDMSLELEALG
;
A
#
# COMPACT_ATOMS: atom_id res chain seq x y z
N ARG A 1 -12.32 -8.47 -4.33
CA ARG A 1 -12.21 -9.65 -5.20
C ARG A 1 -11.71 -9.25 -6.59
N ARG A 2 -12.39 -8.38 -7.33
CA ARG A 2 -12.04 -7.98 -8.71
C ARG A 2 -10.60 -7.52 -8.89
N PHE A 3 -10.03 -6.74 -7.94
CA PHE A 3 -8.63 -6.30 -8.01
C PHE A 3 -7.64 -7.47 -7.85
N VAL A 4 -7.96 -8.44 -7.00
CA VAL A 4 -7.13 -9.65 -6.81
C VAL A 4 -7.13 -10.51 -8.07
N GLU A 5 -8.30 -10.71 -8.66
CA GLU A 5 -8.44 -11.45 -9.93
C GLU A 5 -7.70 -10.76 -11.09
N ALA A 6 -7.68 -9.42 -11.11
CA ALA A 6 -7.00 -8.66 -12.15
C ALA A 6 -5.47 -8.82 -12.14
N VAL A 7 -4.87 -9.29 -11.04
CA VAL A 7 -3.43 -9.52 -10.91
C VAL A 7 -3.10 -10.98 -10.62
N GLU A 8 -4.03 -11.90 -10.87
CA GLU A 8 -3.85 -13.33 -10.62
C GLU A 8 -2.66 -13.87 -11.43
N GLY A 9 -1.78 -14.62 -10.78
CA GLY A 9 -0.59 -15.18 -11.38
C GLY A 9 0.63 -14.25 -11.47
N ALA A 10 0.48 -12.95 -11.18
CA ALA A 10 1.60 -12.00 -11.22
C ALA A 10 2.49 -12.01 -9.96
N GLY A 11 2.11 -12.75 -8.90
CA GLY A 11 2.89 -12.83 -7.66
C GLY A 11 2.75 -11.60 -6.74
N VAL A 12 2.04 -10.56 -7.16
CA VAL A 12 1.82 -9.33 -6.40
C VAL A 12 0.62 -9.46 -5.45
N LYS A 13 0.64 -8.75 -4.32
CA LYS A 13 -0.48 -8.68 -3.38
C LYS A 13 -1.21 -7.35 -3.49
N ILE A 14 -2.53 -7.41 -3.59
CA ILE A 14 -3.40 -6.24 -3.43
C ILE A 14 -3.59 -5.97 -1.94
N VAL A 15 -3.28 -4.76 -1.49
CA VAL A 15 -3.41 -4.36 -0.10
C VAL A 15 -4.35 -3.15 0.05
N ASP A 16 -4.98 -3.06 1.21
CA ASP A 16 -5.79 -1.91 1.60
C ASP A 16 -4.94 -0.73 2.09
N THR A 17 -5.60 0.31 2.56
CA THR A 17 -4.97 1.47 3.18
C THR A 17 -5.66 1.84 4.49
N ARG A 18 -5.18 2.90 5.15
CA ARG A 18 -5.85 3.50 6.31
C ARG A 18 -6.95 4.52 5.94
N LYS A 19 -7.20 4.73 4.64
CA LYS A 19 -8.29 5.60 4.15
C LYS A 19 -9.62 4.83 4.27
N THR A 20 -10.19 4.79 5.46
CA THR A 20 -11.39 4.03 5.83
C THR A 20 -12.51 4.94 6.30
N THR A 21 -13.75 4.48 6.19
CA THR A 21 -14.90 5.16 6.77
C THR A 21 -14.74 5.24 8.30
N PRO A 22 -14.97 6.42 8.92
CA PRO A 22 -14.87 6.55 10.36
C PRO A 22 -15.69 5.49 11.10
N GLY A 23 -15.04 4.78 12.02
CA GLY A 23 -15.65 3.69 12.81
C GLY A 23 -15.76 2.33 12.10
N LEU A 24 -15.55 2.24 10.78
CA LEU A 24 -15.76 0.99 10.01
C LEU A 24 -14.45 0.28 9.61
N ARG A 25 -13.27 0.77 10.02
CA ARG A 25 -11.98 0.23 9.58
C ARG A 25 -11.85 -1.29 9.77
N ALA A 26 -12.29 -1.81 10.92
CA ALA A 26 -12.20 -3.23 11.20
C ALA A 26 -13.03 -4.06 10.20
N LEU A 27 -14.24 -3.61 9.88
CA LEU A 27 -15.12 -4.29 8.93
C LEU A 27 -14.60 -4.17 7.50
N GLU A 28 -14.15 -2.98 7.08
CA GLU A 28 -13.63 -2.75 5.74
C GLU A 28 -12.35 -3.58 5.48
N LYS A 29 -11.43 -3.64 6.46
CA LYS A 29 -10.23 -4.47 6.36
C LYS A 29 -10.55 -5.96 6.36
N ALA A 30 -11.52 -6.41 7.16
CA ALA A 30 -12.00 -7.78 7.12
C ALA A 30 -12.62 -8.13 5.75
N ALA A 31 -13.36 -7.20 5.15
CA ALA A 31 -13.92 -7.37 3.81
C ALA A 31 -12.84 -7.49 2.72
N VAL A 32 -11.73 -6.74 2.83
CA VAL A 32 -10.59 -6.87 1.91
C VAL A 32 -10.01 -8.28 1.97
N VAL A 33 -9.78 -8.81 3.16
CA VAL A 33 -9.27 -10.20 3.35
C VAL A 33 -10.27 -11.23 2.80
N ALA A 34 -11.57 -11.06 3.08
CA ALA A 34 -12.62 -11.93 2.54
C ALA A 34 -12.67 -11.90 1.00
N GLY A 35 -12.27 -10.78 0.38
CA GLY A 35 -12.12 -10.63 -1.07
C GLY A 35 -10.82 -11.23 -1.64
N GLY A 36 -9.93 -11.78 -0.80
CA GLY A 36 -8.65 -12.35 -1.20
C GLY A 36 -7.47 -11.37 -1.20
N GLY A 37 -7.69 -10.12 -0.80
CA GLY A 37 -6.63 -9.14 -0.59
C GLY A 37 -5.92 -9.32 0.77
N SER A 38 -4.96 -8.46 1.03
CA SER A 38 -4.22 -8.43 2.29
C SER A 38 -4.39 -7.08 2.98
N ASN A 39 -4.22 -7.06 4.29
CA ASN A 39 -4.25 -5.80 5.03
C ASN A 39 -2.85 -5.18 5.05
N HIS A 40 -2.78 -3.90 4.71
CA HIS A 40 -1.70 -3.01 5.13
C HIS A 40 -1.87 -2.70 6.63
N ARG A 41 -0.93 -1.99 7.25
CA ARG A 41 -1.01 -1.63 8.68
C ARG A 41 -2.41 -1.16 9.08
N PHE A 42 -2.88 -1.62 10.22
CA PHE A 42 -4.21 -1.28 10.74
C PHE A 42 -4.29 0.15 11.28
N ALA A 43 -3.24 0.57 11.96
CA ALA A 43 -3.20 1.88 12.62
C ALA A 43 -1.81 2.55 12.49
N LEU A 44 -1.40 3.33 13.50
CA LEU A 44 -0.07 3.95 13.54
C LEU A 44 0.92 3.18 14.42
N TYR A 45 0.45 2.15 15.12
CA TYR A 45 1.25 1.40 16.09
C TYR A 45 1.77 0.05 15.56
N ASP A 46 1.24 -0.46 14.44
CA ASP A 46 1.54 -1.79 13.91
C ASP A 46 2.42 -1.78 12.65
N GLY A 47 2.86 -0.60 12.21
CA GLY A 47 3.81 -0.43 11.11
C GLY A 47 4.24 1.02 10.97
N ILE A 48 5.47 1.24 10.53
CA ILE A 48 6.02 2.58 10.32
C ILE A 48 5.92 2.90 8.83
N LEU A 49 5.27 4.02 8.50
CA LEU A 49 5.24 4.58 7.16
C LEU A 49 5.69 6.04 7.22
N ILE A 50 6.85 6.27 6.65
CA ILE A 50 7.44 7.60 6.49
C ILE A 50 6.85 8.22 5.22
N LYS A 51 6.33 9.43 5.35
CA LYS A 51 5.70 10.21 4.29
C LYS A 51 6.45 11.49 4.01
N ASP A 52 6.11 12.17 2.92
CA ASP A 52 6.70 13.43 2.46
C ASP A 52 6.91 14.45 3.59
N ASN A 53 5.90 14.66 4.44
CA ASN A 53 6.00 15.59 5.56
C ASN A 53 6.99 15.12 6.65
N HIS A 54 7.11 13.81 6.86
CA HIS A 54 8.11 13.28 7.79
C HIS A 54 9.54 13.50 7.23
N ILE A 55 9.72 13.27 5.93
CA ILE A 55 11.00 13.47 5.23
C ILE A 55 11.42 14.95 5.31
N ARG A 56 10.49 15.87 5.02
CA ARG A 56 10.75 17.33 5.12
C ARG A 56 11.13 17.74 6.52
N LEU A 57 10.41 17.28 7.55
CA LEU A 57 10.69 17.61 8.95
C LEU A 57 11.99 16.99 9.46
N ALA A 58 12.36 15.83 8.95
CA ALA A 58 13.61 15.16 9.30
C ALA A 58 14.84 15.82 8.63
N GLY A 59 14.65 16.40 7.44
CA GLY A 59 15.71 16.99 6.63
C GLY A 59 16.26 16.07 5.52
N GLY A 60 15.59 14.94 5.23
CA GLY A 60 15.92 13.98 4.17
C GLY A 60 15.37 12.59 4.46
N VAL A 61 15.42 11.74 3.43
CA VAL A 61 14.92 10.34 3.52
C VAL A 61 15.76 9.53 4.50
N SER A 62 17.09 9.58 4.36
CA SER A 62 18.02 8.83 5.22
C SER A 62 17.87 9.20 6.70
N GLU A 63 17.75 10.50 7.00
CA GLU A 63 17.57 10.97 8.37
C GLU A 63 16.21 10.55 8.94
N ALA A 64 15.15 10.58 8.12
CA ALA A 64 13.83 10.12 8.53
C ALA A 64 13.84 8.62 8.88
N ILE A 65 14.47 7.79 8.06
CA ILE A 65 14.62 6.35 8.30
C ILE A 65 15.47 6.09 9.55
N SER A 66 16.60 6.79 9.70
CA SER A 66 17.49 6.67 10.86
C SER A 66 16.76 6.97 12.16
N ARG A 67 16.03 8.09 12.23
CA ARG A 67 15.24 8.46 13.41
C ARG A 67 14.12 7.47 13.70
N ALA A 68 13.42 7.01 12.64
CA ALA A 68 12.38 6.00 12.78
C ALA A 68 12.95 4.71 13.37
N ARG A 69 14.10 4.24 12.86
CA ARG A 69 14.75 3.02 13.33
C ARG A 69 15.24 3.14 14.77
N ALA A 70 15.78 4.29 15.16
CA ALA A 70 16.24 4.55 16.53
C ALA A 70 15.10 4.58 17.56
N GLY A 71 13.91 5.03 17.17
CA GLY A 71 12.74 5.14 18.04
C GLY A 71 11.74 3.99 17.95
N ALA A 72 11.89 3.09 16.98
CA ALA A 72 10.95 2.02 16.72
C ALA A 72 11.11 0.83 17.67
N PRO A 73 10.02 0.11 17.99
CA PRO A 73 10.12 -1.25 18.48
C PRO A 73 10.87 -2.15 17.46
N VAL A 74 11.40 -3.29 17.90
CA VAL A 74 12.24 -4.17 17.05
C VAL A 74 11.47 -4.80 15.88
N THR A 75 10.18 -5.01 16.01
CA THR A 75 9.39 -5.84 15.08
C THR A 75 8.78 -5.13 13.87
N PRO A 76 8.35 -3.84 13.91
CA PRO A 76 7.73 -3.22 12.76
C PRO A 76 8.71 -2.95 11.63
N LYS A 77 8.28 -3.24 10.40
CA LYS A 77 8.98 -2.81 9.19
C LYS A 77 8.91 -1.29 9.04
N ILE A 78 9.96 -0.71 8.46
CA ILE A 78 10.01 0.68 8.07
C ILE A 78 9.74 0.78 6.58
N GLU A 79 8.63 1.40 6.25
CA GLU A 79 8.22 1.73 4.91
C GLU A 79 8.41 3.23 4.68
N VAL A 80 8.84 3.61 3.47
CA VAL A 80 9.02 4.99 3.06
C VAL A 80 8.36 5.26 1.72
N GLU A 81 7.57 6.33 1.65
CA GLU A 81 6.93 6.85 0.45
C GLU A 81 7.96 7.69 -0.32
N THR A 82 8.19 7.36 -1.60
CA THR A 82 9.13 8.02 -2.49
C THR A 82 8.43 8.50 -3.75
N ALA A 83 8.83 9.68 -4.25
CA ALA A 83 8.28 10.29 -5.45
C ALA A 83 9.30 10.39 -6.61
N THR A 84 10.58 10.14 -6.33
CA THR A 84 11.67 10.24 -7.31
C THR A 84 12.64 9.06 -7.19
N LEU A 85 13.39 8.76 -8.25
CA LEU A 85 14.42 7.72 -8.24
C LEU A 85 15.57 8.03 -7.29
N ASP A 86 15.87 9.31 -7.05
CA ASP A 86 16.89 9.71 -6.08
C ASP A 86 16.43 9.38 -4.64
N GLU A 87 15.15 9.62 -4.32
CA GLU A 87 14.58 9.21 -3.04
C GLU A 87 14.55 7.68 -2.88
N VAL A 88 14.26 6.94 -3.97
CA VAL A 88 14.33 5.46 -3.97
C VAL A 88 15.74 4.99 -3.61
N ARG A 89 16.76 5.57 -4.24
CA ARG A 89 18.16 5.25 -3.96
C ARG A 89 18.53 5.57 -2.51
N GLU A 90 18.17 6.77 -2.04
CA GLU A 90 18.42 7.19 -0.66
C GLU A 90 17.72 6.27 0.35
N ALA A 91 16.47 5.85 0.09
CA ALA A 91 15.73 4.93 0.92
C ALA A 91 16.36 3.54 0.98
N LEU A 92 16.84 3.03 -0.17
CA LEU A 92 17.54 1.76 -0.28
C LEU A 92 18.85 1.78 0.52
N ASP A 93 19.67 2.81 0.31
CA ASP A 93 20.95 2.98 0.99
C ASP A 93 20.79 3.13 2.51
N ALA A 94 19.69 3.75 2.96
CA ALA A 94 19.33 3.89 4.38
C ALA A 94 18.69 2.63 4.98
N GLY A 95 18.47 1.59 4.16
CA GLY A 95 17.97 0.29 4.59
C GLY A 95 16.48 0.29 4.93
N ALA A 96 15.64 0.94 4.14
CA ALA A 96 14.18 0.79 4.22
C ALA A 96 13.79 -0.67 3.99
N ASP A 97 12.79 -1.17 4.74
CA ASP A 97 12.28 -2.54 4.56
C ASP A 97 11.27 -2.63 3.42
N ILE A 98 10.55 -1.53 3.17
CA ILE A 98 9.58 -1.39 2.08
C ILE A 98 9.77 0.00 1.46
N ILE A 99 9.82 0.07 0.13
CA ILE A 99 9.89 1.33 -0.61
C ILE A 99 8.60 1.47 -1.42
N MET A 100 7.81 2.49 -1.08
CA MET A 100 6.56 2.80 -1.78
C MET A 100 6.84 3.81 -2.90
N LEU A 101 6.48 3.43 -4.12
CA LEU A 101 6.53 4.26 -5.31
C LEU A 101 5.20 5.00 -5.44
N ASP A 102 5.16 6.27 -5.03
CA ASP A 102 3.91 7.03 -4.99
C ASP A 102 3.71 7.86 -6.26
N ASN A 103 2.63 7.57 -6.97
CA ASN A 103 2.23 8.25 -8.22
C ASN A 103 3.30 8.28 -9.33
N MET A 104 4.19 7.31 -9.39
CA MET A 104 5.16 7.17 -10.48
C MET A 104 4.49 6.56 -11.73
N ASP A 105 4.99 6.88 -12.92
CA ASP A 105 4.62 6.19 -14.16
C ASP A 105 5.27 4.81 -14.26
N LEU A 106 4.79 3.97 -15.19
CA LEU A 106 5.24 2.59 -15.33
C LEU A 106 6.74 2.46 -15.67
N ASP A 107 7.30 3.40 -16.42
CA ASP A 107 8.70 3.33 -16.84
C ASP A 107 9.61 3.70 -15.66
N THR A 108 9.25 4.71 -14.89
CA THR A 108 9.92 5.08 -13.63
C THR A 108 9.81 3.96 -12.60
N MET A 109 8.64 3.31 -12.48
CA MET A 109 8.47 2.15 -11.59
C MET A 109 9.40 0.99 -11.99
N ARG A 110 9.54 0.66 -13.29
CA ARG A 110 10.46 -0.38 -13.77
C ARG A 110 11.91 -0.08 -13.40
N GLU A 111 12.32 1.16 -13.57
CA GLU A 111 13.67 1.60 -13.20
C GLU A 111 13.89 1.47 -11.68
N ALA A 112 12.91 1.90 -10.87
CA ALA A 112 12.95 1.77 -9.41
C ALA A 112 13.02 0.30 -8.96
N VAL A 113 12.19 -0.59 -9.53
CA VAL A 113 12.23 -2.04 -9.24
C VAL A 113 13.59 -2.63 -9.60
N GLY A 114 14.13 -2.27 -10.77
CA GLY A 114 15.47 -2.69 -11.18
C GLY A 114 16.57 -2.20 -10.23
N MET A 115 16.47 -0.96 -9.76
CA MET A 115 17.40 -0.36 -8.80
C MET A 115 17.34 -1.05 -7.44
N ILE A 116 16.14 -1.35 -6.93
CA ILE A 116 15.95 -2.02 -5.64
C ILE A 116 16.43 -3.47 -5.67
N GLY A 117 16.24 -4.16 -6.79
CA GLY A 117 16.84 -5.48 -7.04
C GLY A 117 16.57 -6.52 -5.95
N GLY A 118 15.40 -6.50 -5.32
CA GLY A 118 15.01 -7.44 -4.27
C GLY A 118 15.63 -7.18 -2.88
N GLN A 119 16.31 -6.05 -2.67
CA GLN A 119 16.89 -5.69 -1.38
C GLN A 119 15.84 -5.13 -0.39
N ALA A 120 14.73 -4.61 -0.90
CA ALA A 120 13.55 -4.19 -0.14
C ALA A 120 12.29 -4.65 -0.88
N LEU A 121 11.16 -4.73 -0.18
CA LEU A 121 9.86 -4.90 -0.84
C LEU A 121 9.47 -3.62 -1.55
N VAL A 122 8.83 -3.76 -2.71
CA VAL A 122 8.36 -2.63 -3.51
C VAL A 122 6.84 -2.56 -3.43
N GLU A 123 6.32 -1.41 -3.02
CA GLU A 123 4.90 -1.12 -3.07
C GLU A 123 4.60 -0.05 -4.13
N ALA A 124 3.61 -0.28 -4.98
CA ALA A 124 3.07 0.75 -5.86
C ALA A 124 1.81 1.38 -5.24
N SER A 125 1.74 2.71 -5.25
CA SER A 125 0.64 3.50 -4.71
C SER A 125 0.28 4.67 -5.61
N GLY A 126 -0.92 5.23 -5.40
CA GLY A 126 -1.42 6.40 -6.13
C GLY A 126 -2.32 6.04 -7.31
N GLY A 127 -3.57 6.52 -7.27
CA GLY A 127 -4.52 6.45 -8.38
C GLY A 127 -4.85 5.06 -8.94
N MET A 128 -4.59 3.99 -8.22
CA MET A 128 -4.78 2.60 -8.69
C MET A 128 -6.23 2.30 -9.03
N THR A 129 -6.47 1.84 -10.26
CA THR A 129 -7.78 1.39 -10.75
C THR A 129 -7.70 -0.05 -11.22
N ILE A 130 -8.86 -0.67 -11.45
CA ILE A 130 -8.92 -2.06 -11.92
C ILE A 130 -8.30 -2.22 -13.33
N GLU A 131 -8.32 -1.15 -14.11
CA GLU A 131 -7.75 -1.10 -15.45
C GLU A 131 -6.22 -0.96 -15.43
N THR A 132 -5.66 -0.31 -14.42
CA THR A 132 -4.21 -0.02 -14.35
C THR A 132 -3.41 -1.07 -13.57
N VAL A 133 -4.02 -1.75 -12.58
CA VAL A 133 -3.27 -2.70 -11.73
C VAL A 133 -2.62 -3.86 -12.49
N PRO A 134 -3.13 -4.40 -13.61
CA PRO A 134 -2.42 -5.43 -14.35
C PRO A 134 -1.06 -4.95 -14.88
N ALA A 135 -1.03 -3.77 -15.50
CA ALA A 135 0.21 -3.20 -16.02
C ALA A 135 1.21 -2.85 -14.91
N VAL A 136 0.73 -2.41 -13.73
CA VAL A 136 1.57 -2.18 -12.55
C VAL A 136 2.12 -3.49 -12.00
N ALA A 137 1.33 -4.56 -11.99
CA ALA A 137 1.79 -5.88 -11.55
C ALA A 137 2.91 -6.45 -12.45
N GLU A 138 2.83 -6.20 -13.77
CA GLU A 138 3.86 -6.60 -14.75
C GLU A 138 5.21 -5.88 -14.55
N VAL A 139 5.23 -4.77 -13.83
CA VAL A 139 6.48 -4.05 -13.49
C VAL A 139 7.35 -4.86 -12.52
N GLY A 140 6.74 -5.75 -11.73
CA GLY A 140 7.45 -6.59 -10.76
C GLY A 140 7.47 -6.02 -9.35
N VAL A 141 6.47 -5.23 -8.98
CA VAL A 141 6.26 -4.79 -7.59
C VAL A 141 5.72 -5.93 -6.73
N ASP A 142 5.97 -5.90 -5.43
CA ASP A 142 5.49 -6.92 -4.48
C ASP A 142 4.07 -6.64 -3.98
N LEU A 143 3.74 -5.36 -3.82
CA LEU A 143 2.49 -4.88 -3.25
C LEU A 143 1.87 -3.79 -4.14
N ILE A 144 0.54 -3.77 -4.24
CA ILE A 144 -0.20 -2.66 -4.83
C ILE A 144 -1.25 -2.19 -3.81
N SER A 145 -1.10 -0.98 -3.29
CA SER A 145 -2.07 -0.40 -2.36
C SER A 145 -3.19 0.31 -3.09
N VAL A 146 -4.42 -0.06 -2.73
CA VAL A 146 -5.63 0.42 -3.39
C VAL A 146 -6.58 1.04 -2.37
N GLY A 147 -6.56 2.37 -2.23
CA GLY A 147 -7.41 3.10 -1.29
C GLY A 147 -8.90 2.95 -1.58
N ARG A 148 -9.29 2.79 -2.84
CA ARG A 148 -10.69 2.61 -3.26
C ARG A 148 -11.37 1.37 -2.68
N LEU A 149 -10.62 0.37 -2.23
CA LEU A 149 -11.17 -0.81 -1.58
C LEU A 149 -11.95 -0.45 -0.30
N THR A 150 -11.53 0.60 0.39
CA THR A 150 -12.11 0.99 1.67
C THR A 150 -12.88 2.31 1.60
N HIS A 151 -12.40 3.33 0.88
CA HIS A 151 -13.07 4.63 0.86
C HIS A 151 -14.09 4.81 -0.28
N SER A 152 -14.16 3.89 -1.25
CA SER A 152 -15.04 4.01 -2.42
C SER A 152 -15.65 2.67 -2.84
N ALA A 153 -15.85 1.75 -1.91
CA ALA A 153 -16.59 0.53 -2.18
C ALA A 153 -18.05 0.86 -2.51
N PRO A 154 -18.61 0.36 -3.63
CA PRO A 154 -20.01 0.59 -3.96
C PRO A 154 -20.91 -0.11 -2.94
N ALA A 155 -22.00 0.57 -2.56
CA ALA A 155 -23.00 -0.04 -1.70
C ALA A 155 -23.71 -1.20 -2.44
N ILE A 156 -23.95 -2.29 -1.70
CA ILE A 156 -24.80 -3.39 -2.18
C ILE A 156 -26.24 -2.98 -1.93
N ASP A 157 -27.07 -3.06 -2.95
CA ASP A 157 -28.52 -2.84 -2.82
C ASP A 157 -29.14 -4.05 -2.11
N MET A 158 -29.78 -3.82 -0.96
CA MET A 158 -30.43 -4.84 -0.15
C MET A 158 -31.80 -4.36 0.29
N SER A 159 -32.81 -5.21 0.14
CA SER A 159 -34.15 -5.01 0.68
C SER A 159 -34.52 -6.11 1.65
N LEU A 160 -35.38 -5.80 2.61
CA LEU A 160 -36.01 -6.76 3.50
C LEU A 160 -37.52 -6.73 3.25
N GLU A 161 -38.06 -7.82 2.77
CA GLU A 161 -39.50 -7.99 2.58
C GLU A 161 -40.04 -8.91 3.68
N LEU A 162 -41.12 -8.49 4.32
CA LEU A 162 -41.81 -9.25 5.37
C LEU A 162 -43.19 -9.71 4.85
N GLU A 163 -43.45 -10.99 4.93
CA GLU A 163 -44.74 -11.58 4.69
C GLU A 163 -45.41 -11.90 6.00
N ALA A 164 -46.70 -11.54 6.12
CA ALA A 164 -47.49 -11.96 7.27
C ALA A 164 -47.79 -13.47 7.20
N LEU A 165 -47.42 -14.17 8.22
CA LEU A 165 -47.85 -15.56 8.35
C LEU A 165 -49.35 -15.56 8.73
N GLY A 166 -50.19 -16.03 7.81
CA GLY A 166 -51.62 -16.16 8.02
C GLY A 166 -52.02 -17.17 9.11
#